data_2e3e17c72c436631f64b488083f77d41
#
_entry.id   2e3e17c72c436631f64b488083f77d41
#
_cell.length_a   1.000
_cell.length_b   1.000
_cell.length_c   1.000
_cell.angle_alpha   90.00
_cell.angle_beta   90.00
_cell.angle_gamma   90.00
#
_symmetry.space_group_name_H-M   'P 1'
#
loop_
_entity.id
_entity.type
_entity.pdbx_description
1 polymer ?
#
loop_
_entity_poly.entity_id
_entity_poly.type
_entity_poly.pdbx_seq_one_letter_code
_entity_poly.pdbx_strand_id
1 'polypeptide(L)'
;SPLPLHDALPISLPVAKGGTAAIPGGFGTGKTMTQHQLAKWCDADIIVYIGCGERGNEMTQVLEEFSELIDPKTQRPLTDRTVLIANTSNMPVAAREASIYTGITLAEYYRDMGYHIAIMADSTSRWAEALREISGRLEEMPAEEGFPAYLPSRISEFYERAGYVETL
;
A
#
# COMPACT_ATOMS: atom_id res chain seq x y z
N SER A 1 -27.13 -3.11 12.19
CA SER A 1 -26.26 -3.77 11.19
C SER A 1 -25.25 -2.75 10.71
N PRO A 2 -23.97 -3.14 10.49
CA PRO A 2 -23.01 -2.20 9.92
C PRO A 2 -23.52 -1.79 8.53
N LEU A 3 -23.42 -0.50 8.23
CA LEU A 3 -23.72 0.03 6.91
C LEU A 3 -22.88 -0.68 5.85
N PRO A 4 -23.47 -1.05 4.72
CA PRO A 4 -22.70 -1.60 3.61
C PRO A 4 -21.57 -0.65 3.20
N LEU A 5 -20.41 -1.17 2.88
CA LEU A 5 -19.22 -0.37 2.54
C LEU A 5 -19.46 0.61 1.38
N HIS A 6 -20.36 0.28 0.46
CA HIS A 6 -20.72 1.19 -0.64
C HIS A 6 -21.49 2.44 -0.16
N ASP A 7 -22.14 2.38 1.00
CA ASP A 7 -22.80 3.54 1.61
C ASP A 7 -21.83 4.38 2.46
N ALA A 8 -20.69 3.79 2.87
CA ALA A 8 -19.67 4.49 3.63
C ALA A 8 -18.67 5.25 2.74
N LEU A 9 -18.47 4.80 1.50
CA LEU A 9 -17.54 5.42 0.56
C LEU A 9 -17.86 6.88 0.19
N PRO A 10 -19.12 7.30 0.06
CA PRO A 10 -19.44 8.70 -0.17
C PRO A 10 -19.11 9.64 0.99
N ILE A 11 -18.90 9.06 2.18
CA ILE A 11 -18.59 9.82 3.41
C ILE A 11 -17.08 9.98 3.58
N SER A 12 -16.26 9.18 2.88
CA SER A 12 -14.81 9.34 2.87
C SER A 12 -14.44 10.57 2.07
N LEU A 13 -13.51 11.37 2.61
CA LEU A 13 -12.96 12.52 1.89
C LEU A 13 -12.34 12.05 0.56
N PRO A 14 -12.63 12.74 -0.55
CA PRO A 14 -12.04 12.37 -1.82
C PRO A 14 -10.51 12.55 -1.78
N VAL A 15 -9.78 11.55 -2.28
CA VAL A 15 -8.33 11.63 -2.44
C VAL A 15 -8.04 12.24 -3.81
N ALA A 16 -7.38 13.39 -3.81
CA ALA A 16 -6.96 14.04 -5.05
C ALA A 16 -5.75 13.29 -5.67
N LYS A 17 -5.59 13.38 -6.99
CA LYS A 17 -4.38 12.91 -7.66
C LYS A 17 -3.16 13.62 -7.10
N GLY A 18 -2.13 12.87 -6.74
CA GLY A 18 -0.94 13.37 -6.04
C GLY A 18 -1.08 13.44 -4.52
N GLY A 19 -2.25 13.15 -3.98
CA GLY A 19 -2.50 13.10 -2.54
C GLY A 19 -2.19 11.76 -1.90
N THR A 20 -2.23 11.74 -0.59
CA THR A 20 -2.06 10.56 0.24
C THR A 20 -3.23 10.39 1.19
N ALA A 21 -3.54 9.14 1.54
CA ALA A 21 -4.56 8.82 2.53
C ALA A 21 -4.09 7.67 3.40
N ALA A 22 -4.43 7.71 4.68
CA ALA A 22 -4.22 6.61 5.60
C ALA A 22 -5.56 5.99 5.98
N ILE A 23 -5.60 4.67 6.08
CA ILE A 23 -6.75 3.91 6.57
C ILE A 23 -6.35 3.30 7.91
N PRO A 24 -6.52 4.06 9.01
CA PRO A 24 -6.15 3.57 10.33
C PRO A 24 -7.15 2.53 10.81
N GLY A 25 -6.67 1.61 11.63
CA GLY A 25 -7.54 0.64 12.28
C GLY A 25 -6.78 -0.60 12.71
N GLY A 26 -7.30 -1.28 13.71
CA GLY A 26 -6.80 -2.56 14.17
C GLY A 26 -7.16 -3.70 13.22
N PHE A 27 -6.70 -4.88 13.55
CA PHE A 27 -7.06 -6.11 12.83
C PHE A 27 -8.57 -6.33 12.81
N GLY A 28 -9.10 -6.73 11.65
CA GLY A 28 -10.53 -7.03 11.52
C GLY A 28 -11.44 -5.82 11.36
N THR A 29 -10.93 -4.60 11.18
CA THR A 29 -11.72 -3.39 11.00
C THR A 29 -12.17 -3.12 9.55
N GLY A 30 -11.92 -4.04 8.64
CA GLY A 30 -12.31 -3.90 7.24
C GLY A 30 -11.36 -3.05 6.37
N LYS A 31 -10.13 -2.80 6.83
CA LYS A 31 -9.13 -2.02 6.07
C LYS A 31 -8.88 -2.60 4.67
N THR A 32 -8.69 -3.89 4.58
CA THR A 32 -8.42 -4.58 3.31
C THR A 32 -9.59 -4.45 2.35
N MET A 33 -10.82 -4.60 2.84
CA MET A 33 -12.02 -4.41 2.03
C MET A 33 -12.14 -2.99 1.51
N THR A 34 -11.83 -2.00 2.34
CA THR A 34 -11.82 -0.59 1.94
C THR A 34 -10.78 -0.33 0.86
N GLN A 35 -9.57 -0.89 0.99
CA GLN A 35 -8.52 -0.77 -0.03
C GLN A 35 -8.94 -1.42 -1.36
N HIS A 36 -9.57 -2.60 -1.32
CA HIS A 36 -10.05 -3.27 -2.53
C HIS A 36 -11.13 -2.45 -3.25
N GLN A 37 -12.04 -1.84 -2.52
CA GLN A 37 -13.05 -0.96 -3.12
C GLN A 37 -12.43 0.31 -3.71
N LEU A 38 -11.47 0.92 -3.02
CA LEU A 38 -10.72 2.05 -3.55
C LEU A 38 -9.96 1.67 -4.83
N ALA A 39 -9.32 0.50 -4.87
CA ALA A 39 -8.65 -0.01 -6.05
C ALA A 39 -9.60 -0.17 -7.24
N LYS A 40 -10.78 -0.73 -7.00
CA LYS A 40 -11.80 -0.95 -8.03
C LYS A 40 -12.32 0.36 -8.64
N TRP A 41 -12.55 1.37 -7.82
CA TRP A 41 -13.21 2.61 -8.23
C TRP A 41 -12.25 3.78 -8.45
N CYS A 42 -10.96 3.63 -8.19
CA CYS A 42 -10.00 4.71 -8.38
C CYS A 42 -9.79 5.01 -9.88
N ASP A 43 -9.46 6.27 -10.15
CA ASP A 43 -9.17 6.76 -11.50
C ASP A 43 -7.69 6.63 -11.87
N ALA A 44 -7.02 5.61 -11.37
CA ALA A 44 -5.63 5.31 -11.70
C ALA A 44 -5.54 4.36 -12.90
N ASP A 45 -4.52 4.56 -13.73
CA ASP A 45 -4.24 3.67 -14.86
C ASP A 45 -3.64 2.36 -14.39
N ILE A 46 -2.77 2.42 -13.39
CA ILE A 46 -2.07 1.27 -12.81
C ILE A 46 -2.17 1.34 -11.28
N ILE A 47 -2.38 0.19 -10.68
CA ILE A 47 -2.38 0.01 -9.23
C ILE A 47 -1.14 -0.78 -8.84
N VAL A 48 -0.39 -0.29 -7.87
CA VAL A 48 0.70 -1.03 -7.23
C VAL A 48 0.26 -1.40 -5.82
N TYR A 49 -0.01 -2.66 -5.61
CA TYR A 49 -0.38 -3.19 -4.31
C TYR A 49 0.82 -3.84 -3.65
N ILE A 50 1.20 -3.37 -2.48
CA ILE A 50 2.33 -3.86 -1.70
C ILE A 50 1.80 -4.56 -0.46
N GLY A 51 1.89 -5.87 -0.43
CA GLY A 51 1.66 -6.64 0.78
C GLY A 51 2.95 -6.71 1.59
N CYS A 52 3.01 -5.97 2.69
CA CYS A 52 4.21 -5.85 3.51
C CYS A 52 4.07 -6.68 4.79
N GLY A 53 4.69 -7.84 4.81
CA GLY A 53 4.70 -8.75 5.97
C GLY A 53 3.37 -9.47 6.22
N GLU A 54 2.55 -9.59 5.21
CA GLU A 54 1.27 -10.28 5.28
C GLU A 54 1.44 -11.80 5.30
N ARG A 55 0.41 -12.50 5.75
CA ARG A 55 0.40 -13.97 5.69
C ARG A 55 0.23 -14.45 4.25
N GLY A 56 0.86 -15.55 3.91
CA GLY A 56 0.79 -16.12 2.55
C GLY A 56 -0.64 -16.38 2.06
N ASN A 57 -1.52 -16.89 2.93
CA ASN A 57 -2.93 -17.09 2.61
C ASN A 57 -3.70 -15.78 2.37
N GLU A 58 -3.36 -14.71 3.08
CA GLU A 58 -3.95 -13.38 2.87
C GLU A 58 -3.54 -12.82 1.51
N MET A 59 -2.28 -12.98 1.11
CA MET A 59 -1.81 -12.56 -0.21
C MET A 59 -2.47 -13.35 -1.35
N THR A 60 -2.67 -14.65 -1.17
CA THR A 60 -3.42 -15.47 -2.13
C THR A 60 -4.86 -14.98 -2.25
N GLN A 61 -5.50 -14.68 -1.13
CA GLN A 61 -6.86 -14.15 -1.12
C GLN A 61 -6.95 -12.81 -1.86
N VAL A 62 -6.00 -11.91 -1.66
CA VAL A 62 -5.93 -10.63 -2.38
C VAL A 62 -5.85 -10.86 -3.88
N LEU A 63 -5.01 -11.79 -4.32
CA LEU A 63 -4.85 -12.12 -5.73
C LEU A 63 -6.15 -12.68 -6.32
N GLU A 64 -6.81 -13.58 -5.61
CA GLU A 64 -8.10 -14.14 -6.01
C GLU A 64 -9.19 -13.08 -6.12
N GLU A 65 -9.32 -12.23 -5.10
CA GLU A 65 -10.30 -11.15 -5.08
C GLU A 65 -10.06 -10.14 -6.22
N PHE A 66 -8.82 -9.77 -6.49
CA PHE A 66 -8.49 -8.86 -7.59
C PHE A 66 -8.74 -9.48 -8.96
N SER A 67 -8.61 -10.81 -9.08
CA SER A 67 -8.96 -11.51 -10.33
C SER A 67 -10.47 -11.60 -10.56
N GLU A 68 -11.25 -11.60 -9.49
CA GLU A 68 -12.72 -11.62 -9.56
C GLU A 68 -13.33 -10.22 -9.72
N LEU A 69 -12.66 -9.18 -9.20
CA LEU A 69 -13.11 -7.80 -9.35
C LEU A 69 -13.01 -7.37 -10.82
N ILE A 70 -14.12 -6.89 -11.35
CA ILE A 70 -14.18 -6.36 -12.71
C ILE A 70 -13.99 -4.86 -12.69
N ASP A 71 -13.02 -4.37 -13.45
CA ASP A 71 -12.80 -2.95 -13.64
C ASP A 71 -14.01 -2.32 -14.37
N PRO A 72 -14.72 -1.35 -13.78
CA PRO A 72 -15.87 -0.75 -14.41
C PRO A 72 -15.55 -0.01 -15.71
N LYS A 73 -14.31 0.41 -15.93
CA LYS A 73 -13.88 1.13 -17.13
C LYS A 73 -13.58 0.19 -18.31
N THR A 74 -12.84 -0.90 -18.05
CA THR A 74 -12.34 -1.79 -19.10
C THR A 74 -13.15 -3.06 -19.25
N GLN A 75 -14.02 -3.38 -18.29
CA GLN A 75 -14.78 -4.64 -18.18
C GLN A 75 -13.87 -5.89 -18.10
N ARG A 76 -12.61 -5.69 -17.67
CA ARG A 76 -11.61 -6.74 -17.50
C ARG A 76 -11.32 -6.94 -16.02
N PRO A 77 -10.72 -8.08 -15.62
CA PRO A 77 -10.28 -8.27 -14.25
C PRO A 77 -9.34 -7.15 -13.78
N LEU A 78 -9.46 -6.76 -12.54
CA LEU A 78 -8.64 -5.69 -11.96
C LEU A 78 -7.14 -6.03 -11.99
N THR A 79 -6.79 -7.32 -11.98
CA THR A 79 -5.41 -7.81 -12.11
C THR A 79 -4.71 -7.36 -13.38
N ASP A 80 -5.45 -7.06 -14.46
CA ASP A 80 -4.86 -6.63 -15.73
C ASP A 80 -4.16 -5.26 -15.63
N ARG A 81 -4.51 -4.46 -14.63
CA ARG A 81 -3.85 -3.17 -14.35
C ARG A 81 -3.21 -3.08 -12.97
N THR A 82 -2.98 -4.21 -12.33
CA THR A 82 -2.42 -4.27 -10.98
C THR A 82 -1.05 -4.92 -11.00
N VAL A 83 -0.09 -4.26 -10.33
CA VAL A 83 1.20 -4.87 -9.96
C VAL A 83 1.12 -5.28 -8.51
N LEU A 84 1.28 -6.56 -8.24
CA LEU A 84 1.24 -7.10 -6.90
C LEU A 84 2.65 -7.42 -6.42
N ILE A 85 3.08 -6.76 -5.35
CA ILE A 85 4.34 -7.05 -4.66
C ILE A 85 4.01 -7.76 -3.36
N ALA A 86 4.31 -9.04 -3.30
CA ALA A 86 4.02 -9.87 -2.14
C ALA A 86 5.27 -10.09 -1.31
N ASN A 87 5.31 -9.47 -0.14
CA ASN A 87 6.25 -9.81 0.91
C ASN A 87 5.48 -10.48 2.04
N THR A 88 5.74 -11.77 2.25
CA THR A 88 5.07 -12.54 3.29
C THR A 88 5.85 -12.51 4.61
N SER A 89 5.16 -12.79 5.71
CA SER A 89 5.73 -12.70 7.07
C SER A 89 6.87 -13.68 7.33
N ASN A 90 7.02 -14.72 6.52
CA ASN A 90 8.12 -15.69 6.61
C ASN A 90 9.37 -15.31 5.81
N MET A 91 9.31 -14.22 5.05
CA MET A 91 10.47 -13.70 4.32
C MET A 91 11.42 -12.93 5.25
N PRO A 92 12.71 -12.79 4.89
CA PRO A 92 13.65 -11.99 5.67
C PRO A 92 13.18 -10.56 5.90
N VAL A 93 13.51 -10.00 7.07
CA VAL A 93 13.12 -8.63 7.47
C VAL A 93 13.61 -7.58 6.48
N ALA A 94 14.85 -7.72 5.99
CA ALA A 94 15.39 -6.81 4.99
C ALA A 94 14.58 -6.80 3.68
N ALA A 95 14.04 -7.94 3.28
CA ALA A 95 13.16 -8.03 2.11
C ALA A 95 11.84 -7.28 2.32
N ARG A 96 11.37 -7.20 3.56
CA ARG A 96 10.17 -6.44 3.91
C ARG A 96 10.34 -4.94 3.68
N GLU A 97 11.47 -4.39 4.10
CA GLU A 97 11.82 -3.01 3.80
C GLU A 97 12.01 -2.79 2.29
N ALA A 98 12.77 -3.66 1.64
CA ALA A 98 13.02 -3.57 0.21
C ALA A 98 11.75 -3.60 -0.65
N SER A 99 10.71 -4.33 -0.23
CA SER A 99 9.45 -4.41 -0.97
C SER A 99 8.75 -3.06 -1.10
N ILE A 100 8.82 -2.23 -0.08
CA ILE A 100 8.26 -0.86 -0.09
C ILE A 100 8.98 -0.01 -1.15
N TYR A 101 10.30 0.00 -1.14
CA TYR A 101 11.08 0.78 -2.11
C TYR A 101 10.94 0.25 -3.53
N THR A 102 10.85 -1.06 -3.71
CA THR A 102 10.58 -1.67 -5.02
C THR A 102 9.25 -1.20 -5.58
N GLY A 103 8.20 -1.21 -4.75
CA GLY A 103 6.88 -0.75 -5.15
C GLY A 103 6.86 0.72 -5.54
N ILE A 104 7.51 1.57 -4.75
CA ILE A 104 7.63 3.00 -5.04
C ILE A 104 8.39 3.24 -6.34
N THR A 105 9.49 2.55 -6.53
CA THR A 105 10.32 2.70 -7.74
C THR A 105 9.55 2.33 -9.00
N LEU A 106 8.81 1.23 -8.98
CA LEU A 106 7.93 0.84 -10.07
C LEU A 106 6.83 1.87 -10.33
N ALA A 107 6.21 2.37 -9.27
CA ALA A 107 5.18 3.39 -9.39
C ALA A 107 5.72 4.69 -10.00
N GLU A 108 6.86 5.16 -9.55
CA GLU A 108 7.51 6.35 -10.11
C GLU A 108 7.93 6.16 -11.57
N TYR A 109 8.42 4.97 -11.91
CA TYR A 109 8.77 4.66 -13.30
C TYR A 109 7.57 4.80 -14.23
N TYR A 110 6.43 4.22 -13.89
CA TYR A 110 5.21 4.35 -14.69
C TYR A 110 4.61 5.76 -14.64
N ARG A 111 4.71 6.44 -13.50
CA ARG A 111 4.30 7.85 -13.39
C ARG A 111 5.07 8.73 -14.37
N ASP A 112 6.38 8.54 -14.47
CA ASP A 112 7.25 9.31 -15.35
C ASP A 112 6.99 8.99 -16.83
N MET A 113 6.34 7.87 -17.12
CA MET A 113 5.83 7.53 -18.46
C MET A 113 4.47 8.19 -18.77
N GLY A 114 3.92 8.98 -17.85
CA GLY A 114 2.65 9.68 -18.03
C GLY A 114 1.42 8.95 -17.50
N TYR A 115 1.56 7.82 -16.81
CA TYR A 115 0.44 7.09 -16.21
C TYR A 115 0.09 7.64 -14.83
N HIS A 116 -1.18 7.53 -14.47
CA HIS A 116 -1.64 7.78 -13.11
C HIS A 116 -1.54 6.49 -12.30
N ILE A 117 -0.79 6.53 -11.20
CA ILE A 117 -0.51 5.36 -10.38
C ILE A 117 -1.13 5.53 -9.00
N ALA A 118 -1.78 4.48 -8.52
CA ALA A 118 -2.20 4.36 -7.14
C ALA A 118 -1.34 3.32 -6.44
N ILE A 119 -0.71 3.69 -5.33
CA ILE A 119 0.03 2.77 -4.46
C ILE A 119 -0.84 2.45 -3.25
N MET A 120 -0.97 1.18 -2.97
CA MET A 120 -1.65 0.67 -1.78
C MET A 120 -0.68 -0.21 -1.00
N ALA A 121 -0.37 0.18 0.23
CA ALA A 121 0.52 -0.58 1.11
C ALA A 121 -0.26 -1.16 2.29
N ASP A 122 -0.26 -2.46 2.41
CA ASP A 122 -0.87 -3.20 3.51
C ASP A 122 0.20 -4.07 4.18
N SER A 123 0.71 -3.72 5.31
CA SER A 123 0.47 -2.46 6.03
C SER A 123 1.81 -1.82 6.38
N THR A 124 1.81 -0.49 6.52
CA THR A 124 3.01 0.26 6.92
C THR A 124 3.46 -0.03 8.35
N SER A 125 2.59 -0.56 9.21
CA SER A 125 2.96 -1.01 10.56
C SER A 125 3.96 -2.18 10.52
N ARG A 126 3.84 -3.09 9.57
CA ARG A 126 4.79 -4.18 9.38
C ARG A 126 6.14 -3.69 8.86
N TRP A 127 6.13 -2.65 8.07
CA TRP A 127 7.36 -1.96 7.68
C TRP A 127 8.06 -1.30 8.88
N ALA A 128 7.31 -0.61 9.74
CA ALA A 128 7.82 -0.04 10.97
C ALA A 128 8.43 -1.10 11.90
N GLU A 129 7.79 -2.25 12.04
CA GLU A 129 8.34 -3.40 12.78
C GLU A 129 9.65 -3.90 12.17
N ALA A 130 9.74 -3.96 10.84
CA ALA A 130 10.97 -4.33 10.15
C ALA A 130 12.11 -3.36 10.42
N LEU A 131 11.85 -2.06 10.36
CA LEU A 131 12.84 -1.03 10.69
C LEU A 131 13.31 -1.15 12.14
N ARG A 132 12.41 -1.42 13.07
CA ARG A 132 12.77 -1.65 14.48
C ARG A 132 13.68 -2.87 14.65
N GLU A 133 13.39 -3.96 13.96
CA GLU A 133 14.19 -5.18 14.05
C GLU A 133 15.58 -5.01 13.43
N ILE A 134 15.68 -4.34 12.28
CA ILE A 134 16.96 -4.02 11.65
C ILE A 134 17.80 -3.11 12.55
N SER A 135 17.20 -2.06 13.08
CA SER A 135 17.84 -1.14 14.01
C SER A 135 18.36 -1.85 15.26
N GLY A 136 17.60 -2.77 15.83
CA GLY A 136 18.04 -3.59 16.97
C GLY A 136 19.24 -4.48 16.66
N ARG A 137 19.29 -5.04 15.46
CA ARG A 137 20.44 -5.86 15.00
C ARG A 137 21.70 -5.03 14.76
N LEU A 138 21.54 -3.78 14.38
CA LEU A 138 22.66 -2.83 14.18
C LEU A 138 23.06 -2.11 15.46
N GLU A 139 22.47 -2.46 16.61
CA GLU A 139 22.71 -1.83 17.91
C GLU A 139 22.50 -0.30 17.90
N GLU A 140 21.61 0.20 17.07
CA GLU A 140 21.24 1.61 17.04
C GLU A 140 20.46 1.97 18.31
N MET A 141 20.63 3.21 18.80
CA MET A 141 19.90 3.67 19.98
C MET A 141 18.40 3.75 19.69
N PRO A 142 17.55 3.04 20.47
CA PRO A 142 16.12 3.15 20.31
C PRO A 142 15.62 4.51 20.80
N ALA A 143 14.62 5.06 20.12
CA ALA A 143 13.85 6.20 20.57
C ALA A 143 12.60 5.73 21.35
N GLU A 144 11.46 6.31 21.10
CA GLU A 144 10.21 5.93 21.75
C GLU A 144 9.77 4.50 21.36
N GLU A 145 9.25 3.75 22.31
CA GLU A 145 8.70 2.39 22.15
C GLU A 145 9.63 1.38 21.47
N GLY A 146 10.94 1.62 21.51
CA GLY A 146 11.94 0.74 20.89
C GLY A 146 12.10 0.89 19.39
N PHE A 147 11.46 1.88 18.77
CA PHE A 147 11.64 2.21 17.36
C PHE A 147 12.87 3.10 17.15
N PRO A 148 13.53 3.05 15.98
CA PRO A 148 14.61 3.97 15.66
C PRO A 148 14.12 5.41 15.53
N ALA A 149 14.97 6.38 15.90
CA ALA A 149 14.63 7.80 15.84
C ALA A 149 14.30 8.31 14.44
N TYR A 150 14.80 7.63 13.40
CA TYR A 150 14.54 7.99 12.01
C TYR A 150 13.22 7.42 11.44
N LEU A 151 12.46 6.65 12.21
CA LEU A 151 11.21 6.06 11.73
C LEU A 151 10.20 7.10 11.20
N PRO A 152 9.93 8.22 11.91
CA PRO A 152 9.02 9.24 11.38
C PRO A 152 9.50 9.82 10.05
N SER A 153 10.80 10.07 9.89
CA SER A 153 11.38 10.57 8.64
C SER A 153 11.20 9.60 7.49
N ARG A 154 11.43 8.31 7.71
CA ARG A 154 11.26 7.26 6.70
C ARG A 154 9.81 7.16 6.22
N ILE A 155 8.87 7.21 7.14
CA ILE A 155 7.44 7.18 6.82
C ILE A 155 7.04 8.45 6.08
N SER A 156 7.49 9.63 6.52
CA SER A 156 7.24 10.90 5.83
C SER A 156 7.80 10.89 4.42
N GLU A 157 9.03 10.45 4.22
CA GLU A 157 9.64 10.31 2.89
C GLU A 157 8.80 9.43 1.96
N PHE A 158 8.24 8.34 2.47
CA PHE A 158 7.35 7.48 1.71
C PHE A 158 6.10 8.24 1.23
N TYR A 159 5.43 8.97 2.12
CA TYR A 159 4.23 9.72 1.77
C TYR A 159 4.53 10.94 0.88
N GLU A 160 5.67 11.59 1.09
CA GLU A 160 6.10 12.77 0.31
C GLU A 160 6.46 12.44 -1.14
N ARG A 161 6.74 11.18 -1.45
CA ARG A 161 6.97 10.72 -2.84
C ARG A 161 5.70 10.68 -3.69
N ALA A 162 4.53 10.75 -3.09
CA ALA A 162 3.29 10.96 -3.83
C ALA A 162 3.26 12.41 -4.34
N GLY A 163 2.89 12.60 -5.59
CA GLY A 163 2.84 13.93 -6.18
C GLY A 163 2.22 13.92 -7.58
N TYR A 164 1.85 15.09 -8.03
CA TYR A 164 1.46 15.32 -9.40
C TYR A 164 2.65 15.92 -10.14
N VAL A 165 3.08 15.26 -11.20
CA VAL A 165 4.26 15.66 -12.00
C VAL A 165 3.85 15.81 -13.46
N GLU A 166 4.21 16.92 -14.05
CA GLU A 166 4.16 17.08 -15.50
C GLU A 166 5.49 16.58 -16.09
N THR A 167 5.42 15.55 -16.91
CA THR A 167 6.58 15.05 -17.65
C THR A 167 6.67 15.78 -18.98
N LEU A 168 7.87 16.25 -19.29
CA LEU A 168 8.19 16.90 -20.56
C LEU A 168 8.29 15.88 -21.70
#